data_b8fa5c9b7317d16c6cb4f82b022a24ff
#
_entry.id   b8fa5c9b7317d16c6cb4f82b022a24ff
#
_cell.length_a   1.000
_cell.length_b   1.000
_cell.length_c   1.000
_cell.angle_alpha   90.00
_cell.angle_beta   90.00
_cell.angle_gamma   90.00
#
_symmetry.space_group_name_H-M   'P 1'
#
loop_
_entity.id
_entity.type
_entity.pdbx_description
1 polymer ?
#
loop_
_entity_poly.entity_id
_entity_poly.type
_entity_poly.pdbx_seq_one_letter_code
_entity_poly.pdbx_strand_id
1 'polypeptide(L)'
;MNIKIDDKPTDSIDFLHPGRTAKLVIEGKDAGYFGEIHPKLILEKKSLKKVYLFCINVSNLMGASTRKNKWIPIYKQYPIVPKMERDINFVFSKKFLISEITSQIRKTGKNLLEDVNLLDVFEDTKFGDDHISYTFRLSYRDKDKTLLDSDIKSTHSDIISKVEKSFNTKLRN
;
A
#
# COMPACT_ATOMS: atom_id res chain seq x y z
N MET A 1 -2.59 -18.29 1.23
CA MET A 1 -1.74 -18.43 0.02
C MET A 1 -0.61 -17.42 0.08
N ASN A 2 0.60 -17.81 -0.28
CA ASN A 2 1.76 -16.91 -0.27
C ASN A 2 2.00 -16.37 -1.71
N ILE A 3 1.04 -15.60 -2.23
CA ILE A 3 1.04 -15.05 -3.59
C ILE A 3 1.34 -13.56 -3.48
N LYS A 4 2.28 -13.08 -4.30
CA LYS A 4 2.52 -11.64 -4.43
C LYS A 4 1.49 -11.04 -5.38
N ILE A 5 0.75 -10.07 -4.88
CA ILE A 5 -0.23 -9.30 -5.64
C ILE A 5 0.22 -7.85 -5.64
N ASP A 6 0.35 -7.28 -6.82
CA ASP A 6 0.69 -5.87 -7.02
C ASP A 6 -0.41 -5.22 -7.87
N ASP A 7 -0.64 -3.93 -7.67
CA ASP A 7 -1.47 -3.11 -8.54
C ASP A 7 -0.59 -2.08 -9.27
N LYS A 8 -0.96 -1.80 -10.52
CA LYS A 8 -0.27 -0.80 -11.36
C LYS A 8 -1.30 0.17 -11.93
N PRO A 9 -1.26 1.46 -11.60
CA PRO A 9 -2.13 2.46 -12.21
C PRO A 9 -2.05 2.39 -13.74
N THR A 10 -3.18 2.55 -14.41
CA THR A 10 -3.27 2.51 -15.87
C THR A 10 -4.43 3.37 -16.36
N ASP A 11 -4.27 3.93 -17.55
CA ASP A 11 -5.30 4.68 -18.31
C ASP A 11 -5.71 3.94 -19.61
N SER A 12 -5.17 2.74 -19.83
CA SER A 12 -5.34 2.00 -21.08
C SER A 12 -6.69 1.29 -21.25
N ILE A 13 -7.66 1.52 -20.36
CA ILE A 13 -8.96 0.86 -20.40
C ILE A 13 -10.05 1.91 -20.58
N ASP A 14 -10.53 2.07 -21.81
CA ASP A 14 -11.38 3.19 -22.25
C ASP A 14 -12.70 3.34 -21.50
N PHE A 15 -13.28 2.24 -20.99
CA PHE A 15 -14.53 2.26 -20.23
C PHE A 15 -14.35 2.49 -18.73
N LEU A 16 -13.10 2.60 -18.24
CA LEU A 16 -12.78 2.93 -16.87
C LEU A 16 -12.23 4.35 -16.74
N HIS A 17 -12.31 4.90 -15.55
CA HIS A 17 -11.82 6.25 -15.25
C HIS A 17 -10.29 6.28 -15.30
N PRO A 18 -9.65 7.13 -16.13
CA PRO A 18 -8.20 7.08 -16.37
C PRO A 18 -7.36 7.33 -15.11
N GLY A 19 -7.84 8.12 -14.15
CA GLY A 19 -7.15 8.39 -12.88
C GLY A 19 -7.55 7.48 -11.72
N ARG A 20 -8.44 6.46 -11.95
CA ARG A 20 -8.96 5.57 -10.89
C ARG A 20 -9.07 4.14 -11.37
N THR A 21 -8.08 3.71 -12.13
CA THR A 21 -7.98 2.38 -12.72
C THR A 21 -6.59 1.81 -12.50
N ALA A 22 -6.52 0.53 -12.18
CA ALA A 22 -5.26 -0.18 -12.06
C ALA A 22 -5.34 -1.57 -12.69
N LYS A 23 -4.23 -2.04 -13.23
CA LYS A 23 -4.01 -3.44 -13.60
C LYS A 23 -3.65 -4.24 -12.36
N LEU A 24 -4.24 -5.42 -12.25
CA LEU A 24 -3.89 -6.40 -11.23
C LEU A 24 -2.77 -7.29 -11.76
N VAL A 25 -1.66 -7.35 -11.04
CA VAL A 25 -0.48 -8.17 -11.39
C VAL A 25 -0.28 -9.21 -10.31
N ILE A 26 -0.31 -10.48 -10.69
CA ILE A 26 -0.09 -11.62 -9.79
C ILE A 26 1.20 -12.33 -10.19
N GLU A 27 2.16 -12.40 -9.27
CA GLU A 27 3.47 -13.00 -9.51
C GLU A 27 4.15 -12.47 -10.80
N GLY A 28 4.02 -11.18 -11.07
CA GLY A 28 4.59 -10.53 -12.25
C GLY A 28 3.82 -10.73 -13.56
N LYS A 29 2.68 -11.45 -13.55
CA LYS A 29 1.82 -11.65 -14.72
C LYS A 29 0.57 -10.79 -14.60
N ASP A 30 0.13 -10.21 -15.72
CA ASP A 30 -1.15 -9.53 -15.82
C ASP A 30 -2.27 -10.51 -15.47
N ALA A 31 -3.06 -10.18 -14.47
CA ALA A 31 -4.13 -11.02 -13.96
C ALA A 31 -5.50 -10.34 -14.03
N GLY A 32 -5.55 -9.13 -14.56
CA GLY A 32 -6.81 -8.41 -14.72
C GLY A 32 -6.70 -6.93 -14.42
N TYR A 33 -7.82 -6.34 -14.09
CA TYR A 33 -7.92 -4.90 -13.82
C TYR A 33 -9.10 -4.60 -12.90
N PHE A 34 -9.05 -3.43 -12.27
CA PHE A 34 -10.15 -2.88 -11.48
C PHE A 34 -10.14 -1.36 -11.56
N GLY A 35 -11.28 -0.76 -11.33
CA GLY A 35 -11.40 0.70 -11.36
C GLY A 35 -12.83 1.20 -11.31
N GLU A 36 -12.97 2.52 -11.28
CA GLU A 36 -14.25 3.22 -11.41
C GLU A 36 -14.66 3.24 -12.88
N ILE A 37 -15.92 2.95 -13.17
CA ILE A 37 -16.47 3.08 -14.54
C ILE A 37 -16.41 4.54 -14.95
N HIS A 38 -16.04 4.79 -16.20
CA HIS A 38 -15.91 6.15 -16.73
C HIS A 38 -17.23 6.92 -16.58
N PRO A 39 -17.24 8.13 -15.98
CA PRO A 39 -18.46 8.90 -15.73
C PRO A 39 -19.36 9.08 -16.95
N LYS A 40 -18.79 9.21 -18.15
CA LYS A 40 -19.53 9.35 -19.41
C LYS A 40 -20.50 8.18 -19.66
N LEU A 41 -20.19 6.97 -19.18
CA LEU A 41 -21.03 5.78 -19.35
C LEU A 41 -22.16 5.69 -18.31
N ILE A 42 -22.07 6.46 -17.23
CA ILE A 42 -23.02 6.46 -16.11
C ILE A 42 -24.04 7.61 -16.24
N LEU A 43 -23.71 8.65 -17.02
CA LEU A 43 -24.54 9.88 -17.14
C LEU A 43 -25.99 9.61 -17.54
N GLU A 44 -26.27 8.51 -18.25
CA GLU A 44 -27.63 8.13 -18.66
C GLU A 44 -28.46 7.52 -17.51
N LYS A 45 -27.82 7.09 -16.42
CA LYS A 45 -28.49 6.45 -15.28
C LYS A 45 -28.44 7.35 -14.04
N LYS A 46 -29.41 8.24 -13.91
CA LYS A 46 -29.52 9.25 -12.84
C LYS A 46 -29.40 8.74 -11.39
N SER A 47 -29.55 7.43 -11.16
CA SER A 47 -29.52 6.80 -9.83
C SER A 47 -28.15 6.30 -9.39
N LEU A 48 -27.16 6.20 -10.29
CA LEU A 48 -25.83 5.66 -9.97
C LEU A 48 -24.80 6.79 -9.88
N LYS A 49 -24.27 7.03 -8.69
CA LYS A 49 -23.24 8.06 -8.47
C LYS A 49 -21.83 7.58 -8.83
N LYS A 50 -21.48 6.36 -8.43
CA LYS A 50 -20.18 5.72 -8.71
C LYS A 50 -20.37 4.22 -8.85
N VAL A 51 -19.73 3.62 -9.83
CA VAL A 51 -19.72 2.17 -10.03
C VAL A 51 -18.29 1.71 -10.17
N TYR A 52 -17.92 0.69 -9.46
CA TYR A 52 -16.61 0.06 -9.55
C TYR A 52 -16.75 -1.31 -10.18
N LEU A 53 -15.79 -1.65 -11.02
CA LEU A 53 -15.72 -2.94 -11.68
C LEU A 53 -14.35 -3.55 -11.43
N PHE A 54 -14.33 -4.87 -11.28
CA PHE A 54 -13.10 -5.61 -11.31
C PHE A 54 -13.26 -6.84 -12.22
N CYS A 55 -12.16 -7.21 -12.90
CA CYS A 55 -12.07 -8.36 -13.77
C CYS A 55 -10.80 -9.14 -13.45
N ILE A 56 -10.91 -10.44 -13.24
CA ILE A 56 -9.74 -11.31 -12.96
C ILE A 56 -9.65 -12.42 -13.97
N ASN A 57 -8.45 -12.64 -14.51
CA ASN A 57 -8.10 -13.82 -15.26
C ASN A 57 -7.86 -14.99 -14.30
N VAL A 58 -8.87 -15.86 -14.20
CA VAL A 58 -8.85 -16.99 -13.26
C VAL A 58 -7.72 -17.98 -13.60
N SER A 59 -7.38 -18.18 -14.89
CA SER A 59 -6.28 -19.08 -15.28
C SER A 59 -4.94 -18.60 -14.74
N ASN A 60 -4.67 -17.29 -14.80
CA ASN A 60 -3.45 -16.71 -14.23
C ASN A 60 -3.42 -16.80 -12.71
N LEU A 61 -4.57 -16.59 -12.05
CA LEU A 61 -4.71 -16.75 -10.60
C LEU A 61 -4.46 -18.22 -10.19
N MET A 62 -5.10 -19.17 -10.86
CA MET A 62 -4.90 -20.60 -10.61
C MET A 62 -3.44 -21.00 -10.84
N GLY A 63 -2.84 -20.60 -11.95
CA GLY A 63 -1.44 -20.89 -12.25
C GLY A 63 -0.45 -20.32 -11.21
N ALA A 64 -0.79 -19.22 -10.55
CA ALA A 64 0.00 -18.68 -9.45
C ALA A 64 -0.24 -19.45 -8.14
N SER A 65 -1.50 -19.82 -7.85
CA SER A 65 -1.90 -20.44 -6.58
C SER A 65 -1.53 -21.93 -6.50
N THR A 66 -1.46 -22.65 -7.65
CA THR A 66 -1.18 -24.09 -7.71
C THR A 66 0.31 -24.43 -7.75
N ARG A 67 1.22 -23.47 -7.73
CA ARG A 67 2.65 -23.77 -7.63
C ARG A 67 2.95 -24.46 -6.29
N LYS A 68 3.75 -25.55 -6.36
CA LYS A 68 4.06 -26.44 -5.23
C LYS A 68 4.44 -25.71 -3.92
N ASN A 69 5.11 -24.55 -4.02
CA ASN A 69 5.54 -23.76 -2.85
C ASN A 69 4.52 -22.67 -2.40
N LYS A 70 3.40 -22.52 -3.09
CA LYS A 70 2.44 -21.43 -2.84
C LYS A 70 1.11 -21.94 -2.28
N TRP A 71 0.77 -23.17 -2.58
CA TRP A 71 -0.50 -23.76 -2.18
C TRP A 71 -0.43 -24.45 -0.81
N ILE A 72 0.75 -24.95 -0.39
CA ILE A 72 0.92 -25.58 0.92
C ILE A 72 1.05 -24.46 1.97
N PRO A 73 0.15 -24.41 2.97
CA PRO A 73 0.29 -23.47 4.09
C PRO A 73 1.60 -23.76 4.86
N ILE A 74 2.47 -22.78 4.90
CA ILE A 74 3.67 -22.87 5.74
C ILE A 74 3.26 -22.40 7.13
N TYR A 75 3.38 -23.27 8.12
CA TYR A 75 3.20 -22.89 9.51
C TYR A 75 4.22 -21.81 9.87
N LYS A 76 3.73 -20.67 10.34
CA LYS A 76 4.53 -19.63 10.97
C LYS A 76 4.20 -19.61 12.45
N GLN A 77 5.19 -19.88 13.29
CA GLN A 77 5.01 -19.76 14.73
C GLN A 77 4.43 -18.39 15.08
N TYR A 78 3.42 -18.37 15.92
CA TYR A 78 2.86 -17.11 16.41
C TYR A 78 3.94 -16.38 17.23
N PRO A 79 4.17 -15.08 16.98
CA PRO A 79 5.16 -14.33 17.70
C PRO A 79 4.78 -14.23 19.19
N ILE A 80 5.67 -14.63 20.06
CA ILE A 80 5.48 -14.59 21.53
C ILE A 80 5.74 -13.17 22.05
N VAL A 81 6.62 -12.44 21.36
CA VAL A 81 7.04 -11.09 21.77
C VAL A 81 6.01 -10.06 21.29
N PRO A 82 5.56 -9.13 22.15
CA PRO A 82 4.63 -8.08 21.75
C PRO A 82 5.26 -7.14 20.72
N LYS A 83 4.42 -6.63 19.82
CA LYS A 83 4.83 -5.58 18.88
C LYS A 83 4.74 -4.19 19.52
N MET A 84 5.61 -3.29 19.08
CA MET A 84 5.54 -1.87 19.39
C MET A 84 5.07 -1.10 18.17
N GLU A 85 4.10 -0.23 18.35
CA GLU A 85 3.51 0.55 17.24
C GLU A 85 3.82 2.03 17.37
N ARG A 86 4.09 2.68 16.22
CA ARG A 86 4.28 4.13 16.10
C ARG A 86 3.58 4.61 14.84
N ASP A 87 2.84 5.69 14.99
CA ASP A 87 2.15 6.35 13.88
C ASP A 87 3.02 7.51 13.39
N ILE A 88 3.10 7.66 12.06
CA ILE A 88 3.75 8.77 11.39
C ILE A 88 2.78 9.39 10.38
N ASN A 89 2.75 10.71 10.32
CA ASN A 89 1.92 11.45 9.39
C ASN A 89 2.79 12.37 8.53
N PHE A 90 2.55 12.33 7.22
CA PHE A 90 3.24 13.17 6.26
C PHE A 90 2.28 13.72 5.20
N VAL A 91 2.61 14.89 4.66
CA VAL A 91 1.91 15.49 3.52
C VAL A 91 2.72 15.26 2.26
N PHE A 92 2.21 14.45 1.35
CA PHE A 92 2.87 14.10 0.08
C PHE A 92 2.23 14.81 -1.11
N SER A 93 3.01 15.01 -2.17
CA SER A 93 2.43 15.31 -3.47
C SER A 93 1.66 14.09 -4.01
N LYS A 94 0.48 14.29 -4.58
CA LYS A 94 -0.38 13.25 -5.18
C LYS A 94 0.28 12.45 -6.30
N LYS A 95 1.43 12.91 -6.81
CA LYS A 95 2.22 12.19 -7.82
C LYS A 95 2.88 10.91 -7.30
N PHE A 96 3.10 10.79 -5.99
CA PHE A 96 3.74 9.62 -5.40
C PHE A 96 2.73 8.54 -5.09
N LEU A 97 3.04 7.30 -5.46
CA LEU A 97 2.22 6.16 -5.13
C LEU A 97 2.45 5.71 -3.68
N ILE A 98 1.37 5.29 -3.02
CA ILE A 98 1.44 4.73 -1.65
C ILE A 98 2.39 3.52 -1.61
N SER A 99 2.42 2.71 -2.67
CA SER A 99 3.33 1.57 -2.81
C SER A 99 4.81 1.96 -2.81
N GLU A 100 5.17 3.10 -3.40
CA GLU A 100 6.54 3.63 -3.40
C GLU A 100 6.94 4.09 -2.00
N ILE A 101 6.03 4.82 -1.32
CA ILE A 101 6.24 5.31 0.04
C ILE A 101 6.41 4.13 1.01
N THR A 102 5.49 3.16 1.00
CA THR A 102 5.54 1.98 1.86
C THR A 102 6.77 1.12 1.57
N SER A 103 7.16 0.98 0.30
CA SER A 103 8.38 0.27 -0.10
C SER A 103 9.64 0.95 0.46
N GLN A 104 9.70 2.29 0.41
CA GLN A 104 10.81 3.04 0.98
C GLN A 104 10.89 2.90 2.50
N ILE A 105 9.74 2.96 3.19
CA ILE A 105 9.65 2.76 4.64
C ILE A 105 10.14 1.35 5.01
N ARG A 106 9.63 0.30 4.35
CA ARG A 106 10.03 -1.11 4.59
C ARG A 106 11.52 -1.32 4.34
N LYS A 107 12.06 -0.75 3.27
CA LYS A 107 13.48 -0.85 2.93
C LYS A 107 14.37 -0.21 3.99
N THR A 108 13.94 0.90 4.59
CA THR A 108 14.70 1.61 5.62
C THR A 108 14.56 0.92 6.98
N GLY A 109 13.38 0.45 7.35
CA GLY A 109 13.08 -0.21 8.63
C GLY A 109 13.73 -1.58 8.80
N LYS A 110 14.18 -2.20 7.68
CA LYS A 110 14.91 -3.48 7.67
C LYS A 110 14.22 -4.58 8.50
N ASN A 111 15.00 -5.29 9.32
CA ASN A 111 14.54 -6.47 10.08
C ASN A 111 13.68 -6.11 11.30
N LEU A 112 13.77 -4.88 11.80
CA LEU A 112 13.05 -4.47 12.99
C LEU A 112 11.60 -4.05 12.68
N LEU A 113 11.36 -3.59 11.45
CA LEU A 113 10.04 -3.21 10.99
C LEU A 113 9.29 -4.43 10.45
N GLU A 114 8.33 -4.93 11.21
CA GLU A 114 7.50 -6.08 10.82
C GLU A 114 6.46 -5.71 9.79
N ASP A 115 5.76 -4.58 9.99
CA ASP A 115 4.67 -4.17 9.10
C ASP A 115 4.51 -2.66 8.99
N VAL A 116 3.89 -2.24 7.87
CA VAL A 116 3.54 -0.84 7.55
C VAL A 116 2.11 -0.84 7.03
N ASN A 117 1.22 -0.19 7.76
CA ASN A 117 -0.19 -0.06 7.40
C ASN A 117 -0.57 1.40 7.18
N LEU A 118 -1.26 1.69 6.09
CA LEU A 118 -1.91 2.98 5.89
C LEU A 118 -3.17 3.03 6.75
N LEU A 119 -3.21 3.96 7.72
CA LEU A 119 -4.35 4.12 8.62
C LEU A 119 -5.36 5.12 8.09
N ASP A 120 -4.87 6.24 7.58
CA ASP A 120 -5.73 7.34 7.20
C ASP A 120 -5.20 8.09 5.97
N VAL A 121 -6.14 8.63 5.21
CA VAL A 121 -5.91 9.42 4.00
C VAL A 121 -6.75 10.68 4.11
N PHE A 122 -6.11 11.83 4.26
CA PHE A 122 -6.80 13.09 4.48
C PHE A 122 -6.40 14.15 3.45
N GLU A 123 -7.41 14.74 2.80
CA GLU A 123 -7.25 15.85 1.88
C GLU A 123 -7.78 17.13 2.54
N ASP A 124 -7.01 18.21 2.49
CA ASP A 124 -7.41 19.53 2.96
C ASP A 124 -6.86 20.59 1.99
N THR A 125 -7.68 21.57 1.67
CA THR A 125 -7.30 22.73 0.85
C THR A 125 -6.09 23.49 1.40
N LYS A 126 -5.83 23.39 2.72
CA LYS A 126 -4.64 23.95 3.37
C LYS A 126 -3.32 23.36 2.89
N PHE A 127 -3.32 22.16 2.33
CA PHE A 127 -2.11 21.53 1.78
C PHE A 127 -1.89 21.91 0.32
N GLY A 128 -2.88 22.56 -0.34
CA GLY A 128 -2.93 22.78 -1.77
C GLY A 128 -3.54 21.57 -2.51
N ASP A 129 -4.03 21.82 -3.73
CA ASP A 129 -4.81 20.82 -4.50
C ASP A 129 -4.00 19.58 -4.90
N ASP A 130 -2.66 19.71 -4.97
CA ASP A 130 -1.74 18.65 -5.39
C ASP A 130 -1.16 17.85 -4.21
N HIS A 131 -1.61 18.09 -2.99
CA HIS A 131 -1.07 17.42 -1.82
C HIS A 131 -2.13 16.64 -1.04
N ILE A 132 -1.67 15.59 -0.36
CA ILE A 132 -2.50 14.67 0.42
C ILE A 132 -1.74 14.21 1.65
N SER A 133 -2.43 14.10 2.77
CA SER A 133 -1.86 13.62 4.03
C SER A 133 -2.10 12.13 4.19
N TYR A 134 -1.03 11.38 4.47
CA TYR A 134 -1.08 9.95 4.77
C TYR A 134 -0.57 9.70 6.19
N THR A 135 -1.34 8.93 6.94
CA THR A 135 -0.95 8.41 8.26
C THR A 135 -0.62 6.93 8.13
N PHE A 136 0.63 6.58 8.46
CA PHE A 136 1.08 5.19 8.47
C PHE A 136 1.32 4.71 9.89
N ARG A 137 0.90 3.49 10.19
CA ARG A 137 1.27 2.74 11.39
C ARG A 137 2.44 1.84 11.09
N LEU A 138 3.51 2.02 11.83
CA LEU A 138 4.72 1.23 11.80
C LEU A 138 4.70 0.25 12.96
N SER A 139 4.71 -1.05 12.66
CA SER A 139 4.77 -2.10 13.67
C SER A 139 6.19 -2.64 13.75
N TYR A 140 6.81 -2.50 14.90
CA TYR A 140 8.16 -2.99 15.18
C TYR A 140 8.09 -4.24 16.06
N ARG A 141 8.93 -5.23 15.74
CA ARG A 141 9.06 -6.44 16.54
C ARG A 141 10.46 -7.03 16.39
N ASP A 142 11.02 -7.46 17.49
CA ASP A 142 12.18 -8.34 17.52
C ASP A 142 11.72 -9.80 17.66
N LYS A 143 12.54 -10.76 17.23
CA LYS A 143 12.20 -12.19 17.29
C LYS A 143 12.35 -12.76 18.69
N ASP A 144 13.29 -12.22 19.45
CA ASP A 144 13.81 -12.84 20.66
C ASP A 144 13.57 -12.00 21.92
N LYS A 145 13.35 -10.68 21.78
CA LYS A 145 13.20 -9.78 22.94
C LYS A 145 12.08 -8.78 22.79
N THR A 146 11.48 -8.38 23.91
CA THR A 146 10.55 -7.25 23.95
C THR A 146 11.33 -5.97 23.70
N LEU A 147 10.85 -5.16 22.72
CA LEU A 147 11.45 -3.90 22.35
C LEU A 147 11.15 -2.81 23.38
N LEU A 148 12.13 -1.96 23.63
CA LEU A 148 11.99 -0.70 24.35
C LEU A 148 11.99 0.48 23.35
N ASP A 149 11.54 1.65 23.79
CA ASP A 149 11.57 2.87 22.98
C ASP A 149 12.97 3.22 22.47
N SER A 150 13.99 2.97 23.29
CA SER A 150 15.40 3.13 22.92
C SER A 150 15.83 2.27 21.74
N ASP A 151 15.30 1.04 21.65
CA ASP A 151 15.67 0.07 20.61
C ASP A 151 15.17 0.50 19.22
N ILE A 152 14.01 1.13 19.16
CA ILE A 152 13.40 1.56 17.88
C ILE A 152 13.77 2.98 17.47
N LYS A 153 14.25 3.81 18.40
CA LYS A 153 14.46 5.25 18.21
C LYS A 153 15.33 5.58 16.99
N SER A 154 16.45 4.90 16.81
CA SER A 154 17.35 5.15 15.66
C SER A 154 16.68 4.75 14.36
N THR A 155 16.12 3.54 14.28
CA THR A 155 15.44 3.03 13.07
C THR A 155 14.24 3.90 12.70
N HIS A 156 13.47 4.34 13.69
CA HIS A 156 12.32 5.23 13.49
C HIS A 156 12.76 6.60 12.93
N SER A 157 13.82 7.20 13.51
CA SER A 157 14.39 8.46 13.02
C SER A 157 14.98 8.34 11.61
N ASP A 158 15.61 7.19 11.31
CA ASP A 158 16.14 6.91 9.96
C ASP A 158 15.02 6.82 8.92
N ILE A 159 13.90 6.17 9.28
CA ILE A 159 12.71 6.09 8.41
C ILE A 159 12.19 7.49 8.12
N ILE A 160 11.97 8.31 9.15
CA ILE A 160 11.47 9.68 9.00
C ILE A 160 12.41 10.48 8.09
N SER A 161 13.71 10.54 8.41
CA SER A 161 14.69 11.31 7.64
C SER A 161 14.79 10.84 6.18
N LYS A 162 14.66 9.52 5.95
CA LYS A 162 14.72 8.95 4.61
C LYS A 162 13.48 9.28 3.79
N VAL A 163 12.30 9.21 4.40
CA VAL A 163 11.03 9.59 3.76
C VAL A 163 11.05 11.07 3.42
N GLU A 164 11.42 11.93 4.35
CA GLU A 164 11.53 13.37 4.13
C GLU A 164 12.42 13.72 2.94
N LYS A 165 13.62 13.10 2.89
CA LYS A 165 14.58 13.32 1.79
C LYS A 165 14.12 12.76 0.46
N SER A 166 13.51 11.55 0.45
CA SER A 166 13.15 10.87 -0.80
C SER A 166 11.94 11.50 -1.47
N PHE A 167 11.01 12.03 -0.70
CA PHE A 167 9.73 12.55 -1.20
C PHE A 167 9.58 14.07 -1.02
N ASN A 168 10.64 14.74 -0.55
CA ASN A 168 10.63 16.18 -0.27
C ASN A 168 9.44 16.62 0.58
N THR A 169 9.21 15.90 1.66
CA THR A 169 8.10 16.10 2.60
C THR A 169 8.62 16.38 4.01
N LYS A 170 7.73 16.75 4.94
CA LYS A 170 8.05 16.92 6.36
C LYS A 170 7.07 16.15 7.22
N LEU A 171 7.56 15.59 8.32
CA LEU A 171 6.73 14.97 9.34
C LEU A 171 5.74 16.02 9.86
N ARG A 172 4.47 15.63 9.94
CA ARG A 172 3.42 16.45 10.53
C ARG A 172 3.19 15.99 11.97
N ASN A 173 3.33 16.89 12.91
CA ASN A 173 3.01 16.69 14.32
C ASN A 173 1.52 16.92 14.58
#